data_33a457ad2e39c8efe8828a4f1264b0e9
#
_entry.id   33a457ad2e39c8efe8828a4f1264b0e9
#
_cell.length_a   1.000
_cell.length_b   1.000
_cell.length_c   1.000
_cell.angle_alpha   90.00
_cell.angle_beta   90.00
_cell.angle_gamma   90.00
#
_symmetry.space_group_name_H-M   'P 1'
#
loop_
_entity.id
_entity.type
_entity.pdbx_description
1 polymer ?
#
loop_
_entity_poly.entity_id
_entity_poly.type
_entity_poly.pdbx_seq_one_letter_code
_entity_poly.pdbx_strand_id
1 'polypeptide(L)'
;MKKIILISSPLVMVLALSACGGSSQTAKTVEKQKNVLTGLVGSNGPVLAVKIDDTPQAHPQFGLDSADVVYIEQVEGGLTRLATIFSTPESLPALVGPVRSARISDMDILAQYGHVAFAFSGAQAKLFPVINAANLENLGAEREPATLYSRDKTRSAPTNLILHPQDLLNKAKSEGKTIDTAKSVGWTFGEKPIGGKAITSVSFKWPASKYGASWSASENRWLLSYDGAPDLAASGKQLGSPTLIIQKVSITPSEYHDKVGGITPFSNTVGSGTAYLLRDGESIPIFWNRADAQTGTTWTLKDGTKANFSPGQIWIALTDNEPVFTYPETPAPTKSPKN
;
A
#
# COMPACT_ATOMS: atom_id res chain seq x y z
N MET A 1 38.03 -86.27 -22.11
CA MET A 1 37.59 -87.07 -20.95
C MET A 1 37.84 -86.29 -19.71
N LYS A 2 36.81 -85.72 -19.04
CA LYS A 2 36.81 -85.38 -17.61
C LYS A 2 35.36 -85.12 -17.20
N LYS A 3 34.98 -85.81 -16.18
CA LYS A 3 33.63 -86.00 -15.69
C LYS A 3 33.11 -84.75 -15.00
N ILE A 4 31.81 -84.47 -15.26
CA ILE A 4 31.03 -83.49 -14.55
C ILE A 4 30.40 -84.18 -13.34
N ILE A 5 30.57 -83.63 -12.15
CA ILE A 5 29.88 -84.03 -10.94
C ILE A 5 28.89 -82.94 -10.58
N LEU A 6 27.58 -83.29 -10.62
CA LEU A 6 26.49 -82.46 -10.10
C LEU A 6 26.42 -82.68 -8.59
N ILE A 7 26.46 -81.60 -7.84
CA ILE A 7 26.12 -81.59 -6.42
C ILE A 7 24.87 -80.73 -6.27
N SER A 8 23.77 -81.40 -5.88
CA SER A 8 22.51 -80.76 -5.50
C SER A 8 22.59 -80.34 -4.02
N SER A 9 22.28 -79.11 -3.74
CA SER A 9 22.07 -78.56 -2.37
C SER A 9 20.68 -78.00 -2.21
N PRO A 10 20.02 -78.22 -1.10
CA PRO A 10 18.62 -77.86 -0.89
C PRO A 10 18.48 -76.35 -0.56
N LEU A 11 17.47 -75.76 -1.12
CA LEU A 11 17.04 -74.41 -0.91
C LEU A 11 16.30 -74.28 0.43
N VAL A 12 16.91 -73.61 1.40
CA VAL A 12 16.25 -73.18 2.65
C VAL A 12 15.62 -71.84 2.41
N MET A 13 14.25 -71.82 2.41
CA MET A 13 13.46 -70.63 2.25
C MET A 13 13.32 -69.94 3.61
N VAL A 14 14.05 -68.84 3.84
CA VAL A 14 13.86 -68.00 5.02
C VAL A 14 12.84 -66.91 4.67
N LEU A 15 11.65 -67.00 5.28
CA LEU A 15 10.67 -65.89 5.23
C LEU A 15 11.15 -64.76 6.13
N ALA A 16 11.68 -63.69 5.54
CA ALA A 16 11.91 -62.43 6.23
C ALA A 16 10.60 -61.61 6.24
N LEU A 17 9.93 -61.52 7.39
CA LEU A 17 8.87 -60.53 7.62
C LEU A 17 9.49 -59.13 7.63
N SER A 18 9.38 -58.45 6.53
CA SER A 18 9.68 -57.01 6.45
C SER A 18 8.54 -56.23 7.11
N ALA A 19 8.76 -55.79 8.36
CA ALA A 19 7.92 -54.77 8.98
C ALA A 19 8.15 -53.45 8.26
N CYS A 20 7.19 -53.03 7.40
CA CYS A 20 7.11 -51.70 6.87
C CYS A 20 6.79 -50.72 7.99
N GLY A 21 7.81 -50.20 8.63
CA GLY A 21 7.73 -48.96 9.41
C GLY A 21 7.58 -47.78 8.44
N GLY A 22 6.35 -47.40 8.16
CA GLY A 22 6.01 -46.18 7.40
C GLY A 22 6.42 -44.97 8.23
N SER A 23 7.61 -44.41 8.02
CA SER A 23 7.96 -43.07 8.45
C SER A 23 7.11 -42.09 7.59
N SER A 24 6.02 -41.59 8.14
CA SER A 24 5.30 -40.45 7.61
C SER A 24 6.24 -39.25 7.60
N GLN A 25 6.96 -39.05 6.52
CA GLN A 25 7.61 -37.77 6.25
C GLN A 25 6.48 -36.76 6.08
N THR A 26 6.17 -36.01 7.15
CA THR A 26 5.37 -34.79 7.08
C THR A 26 6.11 -33.88 6.11
N ALA A 27 5.62 -33.74 4.90
CA ALA A 27 6.13 -32.78 3.92
C ALA A 27 6.05 -31.41 4.61
N LYS A 28 7.19 -30.83 4.95
CA LYS A 28 7.27 -29.43 5.39
C LYS A 28 6.68 -28.60 4.25
N THR A 29 5.49 -28.09 4.43
CA THR A 29 4.90 -27.11 3.53
C THR A 29 5.84 -25.90 3.53
N VAL A 30 6.56 -25.69 2.45
CA VAL A 30 7.40 -24.49 2.30
C VAL A 30 6.43 -23.30 2.26
N GLU A 31 6.42 -22.53 3.34
CA GLU A 31 5.59 -21.33 3.41
C GLU A 31 6.08 -20.36 2.33
N LYS A 32 5.17 -19.98 1.40
CA LYS A 32 5.51 -19.06 0.32
C LYS A 32 5.84 -17.70 0.91
N GLN A 33 6.91 -17.08 0.40
CA GLN A 33 7.30 -15.72 0.79
C GLN A 33 6.12 -14.76 0.60
N LYS A 34 5.91 -13.88 1.58
CA LYS A 34 4.92 -12.82 1.51
C LYS A 34 5.62 -11.47 1.44
N ASN A 35 5.09 -10.57 0.63
CA ASN A 35 5.52 -9.18 0.64
C ASN A 35 5.17 -8.55 1.99
N VAL A 36 6.12 -7.85 2.59
CA VAL A 36 6.01 -7.34 3.97
C VAL A 36 5.09 -6.12 4.10
N LEU A 37 4.76 -5.43 2.99
CA LEU A 37 3.87 -4.28 2.97
C LEU A 37 2.44 -4.62 2.60
N THR A 38 2.20 -5.79 1.97
CA THR A 38 0.87 -6.21 1.54
C THR A 38 0.37 -7.49 2.21
N GLY A 39 1.25 -8.29 2.80
CA GLY A 39 0.91 -9.62 3.33
C GLY A 39 0.51 -10.64 2.26
N LEU A 40 0.51 -10.29 0.97
CA LEU A 40 0.25 -11.20 -0.15
C LEU A 40 1.49 -12.03 -0.47
N VAL A 41 1.27 -13.21 -1.07
CA VAL A 41 2.36 -14.00 -1.65
C VAL A 41 3.03 -13.18 -2.75
N GLY A 42 4.34 -12.99 -2.62
CA GLY A 42 5.14 -12.16 -3.54
C GLY A 42 6.52 -11.87 -2.95
N SER A 43 7.43 -11.37 -3.77
CA SER A 43 8.76 -10.98 -3.31
C SER A 43 8.75 -9.56 -2.74
N ASN A 44 9.78 -9.28 -1.93
CA ASN A 44 10.10 -7.92 -1.51
C ASN A 44 11.13 -7.37 -2.48
N GLY A 45 10.78 -6.34 -3.22
CA GLY A 45 11.65 -5.66 -4.17
C GLY A 45 12.16 -4.31 -3.67
N PRO A 46 12.87 -3.57 -4.52
CA PRO A 46 13.28 -2.20 -4.22
C PRO A 46 12.05 -1.33 -4.00
N VAL A 47 12.11 -0.46 -2.99
CA VAL A 47 10.99 0.42 -2.68
C VAL A 47 11.02 1.64 -3.60
N LEU A 48 10.01 1.77 -4.46
CA LEU A 48 9.77 2.94 -5.29
C LEU A 48 8.60 3.73 -4.72
N ALA A 49 8.85 4.99 -4.39
CA ALA A 49 7.82 5.96 -4.04
C ALA A 49 7.55 6.89 -5.22
N VAL A 50 6.28 7.14 -5.54
CA VAL A 50 5.89 8.05 -6.62
C VAL A 50 4.88 9.06 -6.10
N LYS A 51 5.15 10.35 -6.34
CA LYS A 51 4.20 11.42 -6.04
C LYS A 51 3.23 11.60 -7.19
N ILE A 52 1.94 11.40 -6.94
CA ILE A 52 0.88 11.44 -7.97
C ILE A 52 -0.07 12.60 -7.71
N ASP A 53 -0.52 13.24 -8.79
CA ASP A 53 -1.54 14.28 -8.76
C ASP A 53 -2.92 13.67 -8.46
N ASP A 54 -3.68 14.39 -7.64
CA ASP A 54 -5.02 14.00 -7.21
C ASP A 54 -6.07 15.11 -7.46
N THR A 55 -5.75 16.03 -8.37
CA THR A 55 -6.74 17.00 -8.84
C THR A 55 -7.76 16.34 -9.78
N PRO A 56 -8.99 16.87 -9.94
CA PRO A 56 -9.99 16.28 -10.83
C PRO A 56 -9.48 16.02 -12.26
N GLN A 57 -8.57 16.86 -12.77
CA GLN A 57 -7.99 16.72 -14.11
C GLN A 57 -6.94 15.60 -14.20
N ALA A 58 -6.48 15.08 -13.07
CA ALA A 58 -5.52 13.96 -13.02
C ALA A 58 -6.20 12.60 -13.15
N HIS A 59 -7.49 12.52 -12.87
CA HIS A 59 -8.26 11.29 -12.97
C HIS A 59 -8.63 10.95 -14.43
N PRO A 60 -8.67 9.65 -14.78
CA PRO A 60 -8.23 8.50 -14.02
C PRO A 60 -6.69 8.39 -13.99
N GLN A 61 -6.10 8.02 -12.85
CA GLN A 61 -4.66 7.89 -12.69
C GLN A 61 -4.15 6.54 -13.21
N PHE A 62 -2.87 6.52 -13.63
CA PHE A 62 -2.19 5.30 -14.06
C PHE A 62 -1.49 4.60 -12.89
N GLY A 63 -1.63 3.28 -12.79
CA GLY A 63 -0.85 2.41 -11.91
C GLY A 63 -1.26 2.39 -10.44
N LEU A 64 -2.27 3.18 -10.02
CA LEU A 64 -2.72 3.19 -8.63
C LEU A 64 -3.32 1.87 -8.18
N ASP A 65 -3.97 1.15 -9.07
CA ASP A 65 -4.55 -0.17 -8.83
C ASP A 65 -3.52 -1.28 -8.63
N SER A 66 -2.23 -0.97 -8.82
CA SER A 66 -1.08 -1.86 -8.61
C SER A 66 -0.15 -1.42 -7.46
N ALA A 67 -0.39 -0.26 -6.84
CA ALA A 67 0.40 0.20 -5.72
C ALA A 67 0.20 -0.70 -4.48
N ASP A 68 1.26 -0.91 -3.70
CA ASP A 68 1.20 -1.66 -2.44
C ASP A 68 0.57 -0.80 -1.33
N VAL A 69 1.00 0.47 -1.24
CA VAL A 69 0.46 1.44 -0.27
C VAL A 69 0.20 2.78 -0.95
N VAL A 70 -0.93 3.42 -0.63
CA VAL A 70 -1.29 4.76 -1.12
C VAL A 70 -1.63 5.65 0.07
N TYR A 71 -0.89 6.75 0.23
CA TYR A 71 -1.23 7.82 1.17
C TYR A 71 -1.98 8.93 0.44
N ILE A 72 -3.08 9.40 1.05
CA ILE A 72 -3.77 10.62 0.62
C ILE A 72 -3.37 11.71 1.61
N GLU A 73 -2.70 12.76 1.14
CA GLU A 73 -2.27 13.88 1.97
C GLU A 73 -2.81 15.22 1.46
N GLN A 74 -3.02 16.15 2.36
CA GLN A 74 -3.41 17.52 2.01
C GLN A 74 -2.22 18.27 1.40
N VAL A 75 -2.52 19.07 0.36
CA VAL A 75 -1.60 20.02 -0.24
C VAL A 75 -2.21 21.41 -0.29
N GLU A 76 -1.58 22.37 -0.99
CA GLU A 76 -2.05 23.75 -1.10
C GLU A 76 -3.49 23.83 -1.60
N GLY A 77 -4.20 24.86 -1.18
CA GLY A 77 -5.60 25.09 -1.55
C GLY A 77 -6.58 24.08 -0.95
N GLY A 78 -6.14 23.23 -0.01
CA GLY A 78 -6.98 22.17 0.56
C GLY A 78 -7.23 21.00 -0.38
N LEU A 79 -6.52 20.94 -1.50
CA LEU A 79 -6.49 19.80 -2.40
C LEU A 79 -5.70 18.64 -1.81
N THR A 80 -5.70 17.49 -2.50
CA THR A 80 -4.93 16.31 -2.13
C THR A 80 -3.89 15.93 -3.17
N ARG A 81 -2.89 15.18 -2.75
CA ARG A 81 -1.96 14.41 -3.58
C ARG A 81 -1.76 13.03 -2.99
N LEU A 82 -1.28 12.12 -3.83
CA LEU A 82 -1.01 10.76 -3.42
C LEU A 82 0.50 10.52 -3.33
N ALA A 83 0.94 9.94 -2.21
CA ALA A 83 2.26 9.33 -2.11
C ALA A 83 2.08 7.81 -2.20
N THR A 84 2.56 7.21 -3.30
CA THR A 84 2.32 5.81 -3.62
C THR A 84 3.60 5.00 -3.47
N ILE A 85 3.50 3.81 -2.90
CA ILE A 85 4.62 2.91 -2.65
C ILE A 85 4.44 1.64 -3.47
N PHE A 86 5.48 1.27 -4.19
CA PHE A 86 5.60 0.03 -4.94
C PHE A 86 6.80 -0.74 -4.41
N SER A 87 6.63 -1.98 -4.04
CA SER A 87 7.67 -2.85 -3.49
C SER A 87 7.56 -4.28 -3.96
N THR A 88 6.50 -4.61 -4.70
CA THR A 88 6.22 -5.94 -5.25
C THR A 88 6.60 -5.94 -6.73
N PRO A 89 7.78 -6.51 -7.12
CA PRO A 89 8.25 -6.47 -8.52
C PRO A 89 7.27 -7.10 -9.49
N GLU A 90 6.57 -8.15 -9.06
CA GLU A 90 5.63 -8.91 -9.89
C GLU A 90 4.37 -8.10 -10.27
N SER A 91 4.05 -7.04 -9.51
CA SER A 91 2.89 -6.18 -9.74
C SER A 91 3.25 -4.76 -10.17
N LEU A 92 4.55 -4.47 -10.41
CA LEU A 92 4.97 -3.13 -10.84
C LEU A 92 4.33 -2.78 -12.18
N PRO A 93 3.52 -1.70 -12.26
CA PRO A 93 2.81 -1.37 -13.49
C PRO A 93 3.74 -0.78 -14.55
N ALA A 94 3.35 -0.84 -15.82
CA ALA A 94 4.12 -0.26 -16.91
C ALA A 94 4.20 1.28 -16.85
N LEU A 95 3.13 1.92 -16.36
CA LEU A 95 2.99 3.38 -16.28
C LEU A 95 2.44 3.80 -14.92
N VAL A 96 2.98 4.88 -14.36
CA VAL A 96 2.49 5.49 -13.12
C VAL A 96 2.33 7.00 -13.29
N GLY A 97 1.22 7.54 -12.84
CA GLY A 97 0.99 8.98 -12.88
C GLY A 97 -0.48 9.42 -12.96
N PRO A 98 -0.74 10.70 -13.18
CA PRO A 98 0.23 11.78 -13.48
C PRO A 98 1.15 12.11 -12.30
N VAL A 99 2.45 12.13 -12.59
CA VAL A 99 3.47 12.44 -11.57
C VAL A 99 3.42 13.93 -11.21
N ARG A 100 3.54 14.23 -9.91
CA ARG A 100 3.39 15.59 -9.38
C ARG A 100 4.53 15.97 -8.42
N SER A 101 4.54 17.26 -8.01
CA SER A 101 5.61 17.79 -7.17
C SER A 101 5.56 17.24 -5.75
N ALA A 102 6.73 16.96 -5.20
CA ALA A 102 6.94 16.59 -3.80
C ALA A 102 6.49 17.69 -2.84
N ARG A 103 6.14 17.28 -1.63
CA ARG A 103 5.74 18.12 -0.50
C ARG A 103 6.54 17.74 0.74
N ILE A 104 6.57 18.65 1.71
CA ILE A 104 7.36 18.44 2.94
C ILE A 104 6.91 17.18 3.70
N SER A 105 5.62 16.86 3.71
CA SER A 105 5.07 15.66 4.37
C SER A 105 5.62 14.36 3.79
N ASP A 106 6.04 14.35 2.51
CA ASP A 106 6.63 13.16 1.89
C ASP A 106 7.87 12.69 2.65
N MET A 107 8.65 13.61 3.23
CA MET A 107 9.88 13.27 3.94
C MET A 107 9.61 12.35 5.12
N ASP A 108 8.63 12.67 5.95
CA ASP A 108 8.24 11.82 7.07
C ASP A 108 7.50 10.56 6.60
N ILE A 109 6.60 10.68 5.62
CA ILE A 109 5.86 9.52 5.10
C ILE A 109 6.82 8.45 4.59
N LEU A 110 7.83 8.83 3.82
CA LEU A 110 8.74 7.92 3.14
C LEU A 110 9.84 7.35 4.05
N ALA A 111 10.28 8.09 5.06
CA ALA A 111 11.42 7.71 5.89
C ALA A 111 11.26 6.34 6.58
N GLN A 112 10.04 5.90 6.88
CA GLN A 112 9.78 4.59 7.49
C GLN A 112 10.08 3.40 6.57
N TYR A 113 10.21 3.62 5.27
CA TYR A 113 10.45 2.55 4.29
C TYR A 113 11.93 2.32 3.98
N GLY A 114 12.84 3.06 4.65
CA GLY A 114 14.28 3.00 4.42
C GLY A 114 14.74 3.92 3.30
N HIS A 115 15.84 3.56 2.60
CA HIS A 115 16.38 4.34 1.49
C HIS A 115 15.61 4.04 0.20
N VAL A 116 14.52 4.79 -0.03
CA VAL A 116 13.61 4.57 -1.14
C VAL A 116 14.06 5.32 -2.41
N ALA A 117 13.70 4.80 -3.58
CA ALA A 117 13.68 5.58 -4.82
C ALA A 117 12.48 6.54 -4.79
N PHE A 118 12.70 7.85 -4.91
CA PHE A 118 11.59 8.81 -4.90
C PHE A 118 11.45 9.52 -6.24
N ALA A 119 10.34 9.25 -6.93
CA ALA A 119 9.95 9.81 -8.22
C ALA A 119 8.89 10.90 -8.04
N PHE A 120 9.16 12.10 -8.54
CA PHE A 120 8.27 13.27 -8.47
C PHE A 120 8.56 14.24 -9.62
N SER A 121 7.64 15.18 -9.92
CA SER A 121 7.80 16.08 -11.07
C SER A 121 8.63 17.32 -10.80
N GLY A 122 8.98 17.59 -9.56
CA GLY A 122 9.68 18.77 -9.09
C GLY A 122 9.29 19.10 -7.66
N ALA A 123 9.84 20.19 -7.11
CA ALA A 123 9.52 20.69 -5.78
C ALA A 123 9.71 22.21 -5.73
N GLN A 124 9.30 22.83 -4.62
CA GLN A 124 9.71 24.20 -4.33
C GLN A 124 11.23 24.26 -4.16
N ALA A 125 11.86 25.31 -4.64
CA ALA A 125 13.33 25.45 -4.61
C ALA A 125 13.93 25.26 -3.20
N LYS A 126 13.29 25.82 -2.16
CA LYS A 126 13.69 25.66 -0.76
C LYS A 126 13.55 24.22 -0.21
N LEU A 127 12.73 23.38 -0.84
CA LEU A 127 12.54 21.99 -0.40
C LEU A 127 13.62 21.04 -0.96
N PHE A 128 14.28 21.37 -2.07
CA PHE A 128 15.33 20.51 -2.63
C PHE A 128 16.48 20.19 -1.68
N PRO A 129 17.02 21.14 -0.88
CA PRO A 129 18.03 20.79 0.12
C PRO A 129 17.55 19.75 1.12
N VAL A 130 16.28 19.80 1.53
CA VAL A 130 15.68 18.82 2.46
C VAL A 130 15.53 17.46 1.79
N ILE A 131 15.01 17.41 0.56
CA ILE A 131 14.91 16.17 -0.23
C ILE A 131 16.30 15.53 -0.41
N ASN A 132 17.32 16.33 -0.75
CA ASN A 132 18.66 15.82 -0.99
C ASN A 132 19.40 15.37 0.29
N ALA A 133 18.99 15.86 1.46
CA ALA A 133 19.50 15.44 2.77
C ALA A 133 18.73 14.26 3.36
N ALA A 134 17.54 13.95 2.84
CA ALA A 134 16.71 12.85 3.32
C ALA A 134 17.31 11.49 2.93
N ASN A 135 16.95 10.46 3.69
CA ASN A 135 17.36 9.07 3.40
C ASN A 135 16.56 8.50 2.21
N LEU A 136 16.83 9.01 1.01
CA LEU A 136 16.18 8.56 -0.22
C LEU A 136 17.07 8.83 -1.45
N GLU A 137 16.82 8.08 -2.52
CA GLU A 137 17.40 8.36 -3.83
C GLU A 137 16.47 9.33 -4.59
N ASN A 138 16.93 10.55 -4.82
CA ASN A 138 16.17 11.56 -5.55
C ASN A 138 16.19 11.26 -7.06
N LEU A 139 15.11 10.69 -7.57
CA LEU A 139 14.87 10.35 -8.97
C LEU A 139 13.78 11.24 -9.59
N GLY A 140 13.74 12.51 -9.18
CA GLY A 140 12.78 13.48 -9.72
C GLY A 140 12.98 13.76 -11.21
N ALA A 141 11.90 14.10 -11.91
CA ALA A 141 11.88 14.31 -13.38
C ALA A 141 12.84 15.43 -13.86
N GLU A 142 13.26 16.33 -12.96
CA GLU A 142 14.25 17.37 -13.29
C GLU A 142 15.68 16.81 -13.43
N ARG A 143 15.94 15.62 -12.92
CA ARG A 143 17.25 14.95 -12.94
C ARG A 143 17.32 13.80 -13.93
N GLU A 144 16.18 13.37 -14.43
CA GLU A 144 16.06 12.15 -15.21
C GLU A 144 15.71 12.45 -16.68
N PRO A 145 16.14 11.60 -17.62
CA PRO A 145 15.81 11.77 -19.02
C PRO A 145 14.29 11.74 -19.29
N ALA A 146 13.85 12.50 -20.28
CA ALA A 146 12.45 12.53 -20.71
C ALA A 146 11.91 11.16 -21.20
N THR A 147 12.79 10.20 -21.49
CA THR A 147 12.41 8.82 -21.82
C THR A 147 11.82 8.06 -20.62
N LEU A 148 12.19 8.44 -19.39
CA LEU A 148 11.68 7.85 -18.16
C LEU A 148 10.39 8.55 -17.66
N TYR A 149 10.20 9.80 -18.09
CA TYR A 149 9.05 10.63 -17.76
C TYR A 149 8.42 11.17 -19.04
N SER A 150 7.54 10.39 -19.64
CA SER A 150 6.84 10.77 -20.86
C SER A 150 5.67 11.72 -20.59
N ARG A 151 5.18 12.40 -21.64
CA ARG A 151 3.99 13.23 -21.57
C ARG A 151 2.82 12.56 -22.25
N ASP A 152 1.74 12.34 -21.52
CA ASP A 152 0.45 11.95 -22.09
C ASP A 152 -0.11 13.11 -22.92
N LYS A 153 -0.20 12.91 -24.24
CA LYS A 153 -0.66 13.92 -25.20
C LYS A 153 -2.18 14.18 -25.14
N THR A 154 -2.92 13.28 -24.50
CA THR A 154 -4.36 13.40 -24.33
C THR A 154 -4.74 14.32 -23.16
N ARG A 155 -3.77 14.71 -22.34
CA ARG A 155 -3.95 15.53 -21.15
C ARG A 155 -3.15 16.82 -21.22
N SER A 156 -3.65 17.86 -20.58
CA SER A 156 -2.96 19.14 -20.46
C SER A 156 -1.93 19.11 -19.34
N ALA A 157 -0.82 19.86 -19.50
CA ALA A 157 0.08 20.11 -18.39
C ALA A 157 -0.67 20.94 -17.30
N PRO A 158 -0.41 20.68 -16.02
CA PRO A 158 0.66 19.86 -15.43
C PRO A 158 0.24 18.40 -15.14
N THR A 159 -0.95 17.95 -15.53
CA THR A 159 -1.57 16.67 -15.16
C THR A 159 -1.29 15.56 -16.21
N ASN A 160 -0.16 15.62 -16.89
CA ASN A 160 0.17 14.76 -18.03
C ASN A 160 1.55 14.09 -17.98
N LEU A 161 2.28 14.19 -16.86
CA LEU A 161 3.60 13.58 -16.73
C LEU A 161 3.45 12.14 -16.24
N ILE A 162 3.95 11.17 -17.02
CA ILE A 162 3.81 9.74 -16.76
C ILE A 162 5.19 9.13 -16.58
N LEU A 163 5.38 8.39 -15.51
CA LEU A 163 6.59 7.64 -15.18
C LEU A 163 6.57 6.24 -15.82
N HIS A 164 7.74 5.81 -16.29
CA HIS A 164 8.06 4.42 -16.66
C HIS A 164 8.84 3.78 -15.51
N PRO A 165 8.19 3.14 -14.52
CA PRO A 165 8.82 2.79 -13.24
C PRO A 165 9.90 1.73 -13.38
N GLN A 166 9.71 0.72 -14.24
CA GLN A 166 10.72 -0.32 -14.46
C GLN A 166 12.00 0.24 -15.07
N ASP A 167 11.86 1.15 -16.04
CA ASP A 167 13.02 1.77 -16.71
C ASP A 167 13.77 2.68 -15.73
N LEU A 168 13.05 3.41 -14.87
CA LEU A 168 13.65 4.23 -13.80
C LEU A 168 14.48 3.38 -12.84
N LEU A 169 13.93 2.26 -12.34
CA LEU A 169 14.64 1.36 -11.44
C LEU A 169 15.84 0.70 -12.12
N ASN A 170 15.72 0.30 -13.39
CA ASN A 170 16.81 -0.26 -14.16
C ASN A 170 17.96 0.73 -14.34
N LYS A 171 17.63 2.00 -14.67
CA LYS A 171 18.64 3.07 -14.76
C LYS A 171 19.32 3.30 -13.41
N ALA A 172 18.57 3.48 -12.34
CA ALA A 172 19.12 3.67 -11.00
C ALA A 172 20.10 2.54 -10.63
N LYS A 173 19.71 1.28 -10.90
CA LYS A 173 20.58 0.12 -10.70
C LYS A 173 21.84 0.17 -11.55
N SER A 174 21.74 0.54 -12.82
CA SER A 174 22.89 0.63 -13.73
C SER A 174 23.88 1.74 -13.35
N GLU A 175 23.40 2.78 -12.67
CA GLU A 175 24.21 3.87 -12.10
C GLU A 175 24.78 3.55 -10.72
N GLY A 176 24.56 2.34 -10.20
CA GLY A 176 25.05 1.92 -8.89
C GLY A 176 24.33 2.58 -7.70
N LYS A 177 23.13 3.15 -7.93
CA LYS A 177 22.33 3.74 -6.87
C LYS A 177 21.81 2.67 -5.93
N THR A 178 21.84 2.96 -4.63
CA THR A 178 21.36 2.07 -3.60
C THR A 178 19.90 2.36 -3.30
N ILE A 179 19.03 1.36 -3.44
CA ILE A 179 17.62 1.44 -3.07
C ILE A 179 17.34 0.25 -2.14
N ASP A 180 16.77 0.50 -0.97
CA ASP A 180 16.45 -0.56 -0.03
C ASP A 180 15.37 -1.48 -0.58
N THR A 181 15.56 -2.79 -0.36
CA THR A 181 14.49 -3.78 -0.50
C THR A 181 13.48 -3.59 0.63
N ALA A 182 12.20 -3.75 0.32
CA ALA A 182 11.13 -3.58 1.30
C ALA A 182 11.37 -4.39 2.57
N LYS A 183 11.32 -3.72 3.70
CA LYS A 183 11.45 -4.28 5.06
C LYS A 183 10.14 -4.08 5.81
N SER A 184 9.89 -4.94 6.79
CA SER A 184 8.71 -4.77 7.64
C SER A 184 8.75 -3.43 8.37
N VAL A 185 7.67 -2.67 8.25
CA VAL A 185 7.40 -1.44 9.00
C VAL A 185 6.59 -1.71 10.27
N GLY A 186 6.54 -2.98 10.71
CA GLY A 186 5.86 -3.39 11.94
C GLY A 186 4.37 -3.72 11.78
N TRP A 187 3.85 -3.65 10.56
CA TRP A 187 2.45 -4.02 10.27
C TRP A 187 2.25 -5.52 10.33
N THR A 188 1.05 -5.94 10.72
CA THR A 188 0.66 -7.34 10.80
C THR A 188 -0.58 -7.60 9.95
N PHE A 189 -0.60 -8.77 9.31
CA PHE A 189 -1.69 -9.21 8.44
C PHE A 189 -2.29 -10.50 9.01
N GLY A 190 -3.60 -10.64 8.95
CA GLY A 190 -4.26 -11.84 9.46
C GLY A 190 -5.73 -11.64 9.80
N GLU A 191 -6.17 -12.39 10.80
CA GLU A 191 -7.56 -12.37 11.26
C GLU A 191 -8.05 -10.97 11.59
N LYS A 192 -9.34 -10.72 11.30
CA LYS A 192 -9.99 -9.45 11.59
C LYS A 192 -9.99 -9.18 13.10
N PRO A 193 -9.57 -7.99 13.56
CA PRO A 193 -9.71 -7.60 14.96
C PRO A 193 -11.17 -7.57 15.39
N ILE A 194 -11.42 -7.86 16.68
CA ILE A 194 -12.75 -7.82 17.28
C ILE A 194 -13.10 -6.37 17.66
N GLY A 195 -14.40 -6.03 17.69
CA GLY A 195 -14.92 -4.74 18.20
C GLY A 195 -15.22 -3.72 17.11
N GLY A 196 -15.19 -4.14 15.84
CA GLY A 196 -15.66 -3.33 14.72
C GLY A 196 -17.18 -3.14 14.71
N LYS A 197 -17.63 -2.09 14.04
CA LYS A 197 -19.04 -1.85 13.71
C LYS A 197 -19.24 -2.02 12.23
N ALA A 198 -20.24 -2.81 11.82
CA ALA A 198 -20.61 -2.93 10.41
C ALA A 198 -21.02 -1.57 9.84
N ILE A 199 -20.45 -1.22 8.70
CA ILE A 199 -20.78 -0.01 7.93
C ILE A 199 -20.94 -0.37 6.46
N THR A 200 -21.81 0.35 5.76
CA THR A 200 -21.99 0.19 4.31
C THR A 200 -21.07 1.12 3.53
N SER A 201 -20.83 2.32 4.07
CA SER A 201 -19.95 3.31 3.46
C SER A 201 -19.38 4.28 4.49
N VAL A 202 -18.37 5.02 4.05
CA VAL A 202 -17.76 6.12 4.79
C VAL A 202 -17.47 7.28 3.85
N SER A 203 -17.52 8.51 4.34
CA SER A 203 -16.98 9.68 3.66
C SER A 203 -15.96 10.39 4.54
N PHE A 204 -14.89 10.88 3.94
CA PHE A 204 -13.84 11.65 4.57
C PHE A 204 -13.35 12.75 3.62
N LYS A 205 -12.80 13.83 4.16
CA LYS A 205 -12.58 15.05 3.37
C LYS A 205 -11.39 15.87 3.84
N TRP A 206 -10.95 16.72 2.93
CA TRP A 206 -10.08 17.87 3.13
C TRP A 206 -10.84 19.14 2.68
N PRO A 207 -10.30 20.35 2.86
CA PRO A 207 -11.04 21.58 2.52
C PRO A 207 -11.56 21.63 1.08
N ALA A 208 -10.82 21.08 0.10
CA ALA A 208 -11.20 21.12 -1.32
C ALA A 208 -11.21 19.74 -2.00
N SER A 209 -11.18 18.64 -1.23
CA SER A 209 -11.25 17.26 -1.77
C SER A 209 -12.12 16.39 -0.87
N LYS A 210 -12.92 15.52 -1.47
CA LYS A 210 -13.78 14.59 -0.75
C LYS A 210 -13.68 13.19 -1.34
N TYR A 211 -13.40 12.23 -0.46
CA TYR A 211 -13.44 10.81 -0.77
C TYR A 211 -14.60 10.12 -0.10
N GLY A 212 -15.06 9.05 -0.71
CA GLY A 212 -15.93 8.07 -0.10
C GLY A 212 -15.38 6.66 -0.31
N ALA A 213 -15.86 5.72 0.48
CA ALA A 213 -15.62 4.31 0.25
C ALA A 213 -16.87 3.50 0.59
N SER A 214 -17.24 2.56 -0.25
CA SER A 214 -18.35 1.64 -0.06
C SER A 214 -17.85 0.19 -0.04
N TRP A 215 -18.34 -0.61 0.89
CA TRP A 215 -17.92 -2.00 1.00
C TRP A 215 -18.52 -2.85 -0.11
N SER A 216 -17.67 -3.56 -0.85
CA SER A 216 -18.05 -4.58 -1.82
C SER A 216 -17.77 -5.96 -1.25
N ALA A 217 -18.81 -6.67 -0.82
CA ALA A 217 -18.67 -8.02 -0.32
C ALA A 217 -18.25 -9.04 -1.41
N SER A 218 -18.61 -8.77 -2.67
CA SER A 218 -18.23 -9.62 -3.80
C SER A 218 -16.75 -9.48 -4.18
N GLU A 219 -16.17 -8.27 -3.96
CA GLU A 219 -14.76 -8.02 -4.25
C GLU A 219 -13.88 -8.06 -3.00
N ASN A 220 -14.50 -8.20 -1.82
CA ASN A 220 -13.84 -8.19 -0.51
C ASN A 220 -12.90 -6.99 -0.32
N ARG A 221 -13.37 -5.79 -0.72
CA ARG A 221 -12.64 -4.53 -0.60
C ARG A 221 -13.54 -3.31 -0.54
N TRP A 222 -13.02 -2.23 -0.03
CA TRP A 222 -13.61 -0.90 -0.08
C TRP A 222 -13.41 -0.31 -1.46
N LEU A 223 -14.50 0.06 -2.15
CA LEU A 223 -14.49 0.73 -3.45
C LEU A 223 -14.51 2.23 -3.23
N LEU A 224 -13.50 2.93 -3.74
CA LEU A 224 -13.34 4.36 -3.56
C LEU A 224 -14.22 5.16 -4.52
N SER A 225 -14.63 6.34 -4.05
CA SER A 225 -15.22 7.40 -4.85
C SER A 225 -14.48 8.72 -4.57
N TYR A 226 -14.34 9.54 -5.61
CA TYR A 226 -13.76 10.87 -5.55
C TYR A 226 -14.83 11.88 -5.94
N ASP A 227 -15.10 12.89 -5.10
CA ASP A 227 -16.16 13.90 -5.27
C ASP A 227 -17.54 13.32 -5.64
N GLY A 228 -17.87 12.14 -5.09
CA GLY A 228 -19.15 11.45 -5.25
C GLY A 228 -19.25 10.55 -6.48
N ALA A 229 -18.28 10.54 -7.39
CA ALA A 229 -18.19 9.61 -8.51
C ALA A 229 -17.28 8.42 -8.21
N PRO A 230 -17.48 7.22 -8.81
CA PRO A 230 -16.54 6.12 -8.70
C PRO A 230 -15.14 6.56 -9.11
N ASP A 231 -14.14 6.32 -8.26
CA ASP A 231 -12.75 6.64 -8.53
C ASP A 231 -12.13 5.52 -9.38
N LEU A 232 -11.84 5.81 -10.65
CA LEU A 232 -11.36 4.82 -11.60
C LEU A 232 -9.87 4.99 -11.86
N ALA A 233 -9.13 3.88 -11.92
CA ALA A 233 -7.81 3.83 -12.52
C ALA A 233 -7.90 3.92 -14.05
N ALA A 234 -6.79 4.28 -14.71
CA ALA A 234 -6.72 4.30 -16.18
C ALA A 234 -6.95 2.92 -16.83
N SER A 235 -6.82 1.83 -16.06
CA SER A 235 -7.22 0.47 -16.46
C SER A 235 -8.74 0.28 -16.58
N GLY A 236 -9.55 1.24 -16.12
CA GLY A 236 -11.00 1.15 -15.99
C GLY A 236 -11.48 0.47 -14.71
N LYS A 237 -10.57 -0.08 -13.90
CA LYS A 237 -10.91 -0.69 -12.61
C LYS A 237 -11.19 0.39 -11.58
N GLN A 238 -12.27 0.24 -10.80
CA GLN A 238 -12.52 1.12 -9.67
C GLN A 238 -11.43 0.93 -8.61
N LEU A 239 -10.84 2.03 -8.15
CA LEU A 239 -9.86 2.03 -7.09
C LEU A 239 -10.47 1.57 -5.76
N GLY A 240 -9.63 1.02 -4.90
CA GLY A 240 -10.08 0.52 -3.60
C GLY A 240 -9.17 -0.57 -3.06
N SER A 241 -9.36 -0.91 -1.79
CA SER A 241 -8.46 -1.81 -1.09
C SER A 241 -9.18 -2.66 -0.05
N PRO A 242 -8.65 -3.83 0.30
CA PRO A 242 -9.14 -4.62 1.43
C PRO A 242 -8.88 -3.96 2.78
N THR A 243 -7.87 -3.05 2.86
CA THR A 243 -7.53 -2.28 4.06
C THR A 243 -7.52 -0.79 3.73
N LEU A 244 -8.43 -0.02 4.32
CA LEU A 244 -8.46 1.43 4.27
C LEU A 244 -8.30 1.98 5.71
N ILE A 245 -7.35 2.88 5.90
CA ILE A 245 -7.10 3.53 7.19
C ILE A 245 -7.42 5.02 7.05
N ILE A 246 -8.21 5.54 7.96
CA ILE A 246 -8.41 6.98 8.11
C ILE A 246 -7.62 7.40 9.34
N GLN A 247 -6.42 7.92 9.11
CA GLN A 247 -5.49 8.32 10.17
C GLN A 247 -5.72 9.79 10.53
N LYS A 248 -6.10 10.04 11.77
CA LYS A 248 -6.23 11.39 12.30
C LYS A 248 -4.85 11.95 12.63
N VAL A 249 -4.46 12.99 11.90
CA VAL A 249 -3.18 13.69 12.08
C VAL A 249 -3.42 15.20 12.24
N SER A 250 -2.50 15.91 12.90
CA SER A 250 -2.50 17.36 12.80
C SER A 250 -1.98 17.81 11.46
N ILE A 251 -2.68 18.78 10.83
CA ILE A 251 -2.27 19.40 9.57
C ILE A 251 -1.97 20.87 9.86
N THR A 252 -0.72 21.26 9.74
CA THR A 252 -0.24 22.61 10.13
C THR A 252 0.40 23.33 8.94
N PRO A 253 0.38 24.66 8.90
CA PRO A 253 1.15 25.41 7.92
C PRO A 253 2.64 25.10 8.03
N SER A 254 3.33 24.92 6.89
CA SER A 254 4.78 24.85 6.84
C SER A 254 5.39 26.18 6.36
N GLU A 255 6.71 26.26 6.31
CA GLU A 255 7.43 27.39 5.73
C GLU A 255 7.46 27.40 4.18
N TYR A 256 6.95 26.33 3.55
CA TYR A 256 6.96 26.16 2.10
C TYR A 256 5.68 26.71 1.46
N HIS A 257 5.81 27.17 0.22
CA HIS A 257 4.72 27.77 -0.56
C HIS A 257 4.76 27.24 -1.98
N ASP A 258 3.62 27.21 -2.65
CA ASP A 258 3.58 26.96 -4.08
C ASP A 258 3.96 28.21 -4.91
N LYS A 259 3.91 28.09 -6.23
CA LYS A 259 4.30 29.20 -7.16
C LYS A 259 3.35 30.40 -7.10
N VAL A 260 2.15 30.25 -6.55
CA VAL A 260 1.14 31.32 -6.42
C VAL A 260 0.98 31.80 -4.99
N GLY A 261 1.85 31.35 -4.08
CA GLY A 261 1.90 31.78 -2.68
C GLY A 261 1.04 30.98 -1.72
N GLY A 262 0.40 29.90 -2.18
CA GLY A 262 -0.34 28.99 -1.33
C GLY A 262 0.58 28.26 -0.36
N ILE A 263 0.30 28.36 0.96
CA ILE A 263 1.10 27.69 2.00
C ILE A 263 0.96 26.19 1.87
N THR A 264 2.10 25.47 1.79
CA THR A 264 2.11 24.01 1.81
C THR A 264 1.79 23.50 3.21
N PRO A 265 0.72 22.71 3.41
CA PRO A 265 0.46 22.11 4.70
C PRO A 265 1.46 20.99 5.01
N PHE A 266 1.67 20.73 6.29
CA PHE A 266 2.46 19.62 6.81
C PHE A 266 1.53 18.66 7.56
N SER A 267 1.37 17.43 7.05
CA SER A 267 0.64 16.34 7.70
C SER A 267 1.59 15.63 8.66
N ASN A 268 1.41 15.84 9.97
CA ASN A 268 2.31 15.28 10.98
C ASN A 268 2.02 13.79 11.20
N THR A 269 2.89 12.92 10.73
CA THR A 269 2.80 11.46 10.86
C THR A 269 3.71 10.88 11.94
N VAL A 270 4.45 11.72 12.67
CA VAL A 270 5.29 11.32 13.83
C VAL A 270 4.56 11.67 15.11
N GLY A 271 4.60 10.81 16.11
CA GLY A 271 3.87 10.96 17.38
C GLY A 271 2.82 9.88 17.55
N SER A 272 1.63 10.26 18.00
CA SER A 272 0.53 9.31 18.25
C SER A 272 -0.83 9.95 18.05
N GLY A 273 -1.83 9.12 17.81
CA GLY A 273 -3.20 9.59 17.63
C GLY A 273 -4.20 8.44 17.44
N THR A 274 -5.39 8.80 17.02
CA THR A 274 -6.46 7.85 16.70
C THR A 274 -6.58 7.64 15.20
N ALA A 275 -7.16 6.50 14.81
CA ALA A 275 -7.49 6.19 13.43
C ALA A 275 -8.70 5.24 13.37
N TYR A 276 -9.21 5.05 12.18
CA TYR A 276 -10.19 4.01 11.88
C TYR A 276 -9.59 3.04 10.87
N LEU A 277 -9.56 1.75 11.24
CA LEU A 277 -9.24 0.65 10.33
C LEU A 277 -10.55 0.15 9.72
N LEU A 278 -10.65 0.24 8.41
CA LEU A 278 -11.77 -0.26 7.63
C LEU A 278 -11.34 -1.53 6.89
N ARG A 279 -11.96 -2.66 7.25
CA ARG A 279 -11.77 -3.96 6.60
C ARG A 279 -13.01 -4.83 6.80
N ASP A 280 -13.24 -5.76 5.90
CA ASP A 280 -14.32 -6.77 6.01
C ASP A 280 -15.70 -6.16 6.29
N GLY A 281 -16.00 -4.99 5.72
CA GLY A 281 -17.28 -4.29 5.90
C GLY A 281 -17.47 -3.63 7.27
N GLU A 282 -16.42 -3.48 8.06
CA GLU A 282 -16.46 -2.89 9.38
C GLU A 282 -15.51 -1.69 9.53
N SER A 283 -15.86 -0.79 10.42
CA SER A 283 -15.00 0.27 10.94
C SER A 283 -14.57 -0.08 12.37
N ILE A 284 -13.26 -0.15 12.60
CA ILE A 284 -12.64 -0.53 13.86
C ILE A 284 -11.84 0.68 14.36
N PRO A 285 -12.18 1.29 15.52
CA PRO A 285 -11.36 2.34 16.12
C PRO A 285 -10.00 1.77 16.55
N ILE A 286 -8.92 2.42 16.15
CA ILE A 286 -7.55 2.02 16.46
C ILE A 286 -6.72 3.23 16.89
N PHE A 287 -5.53 2.96 17.42
CA PHE A 287 -4.53 3.95 17.80
C PHE A 287 -3.28 3.76 16.94
N TRP A 288 -2.66 4.86 16.56
CA TRP A 288 -1.37 4.84 15.91
C TRP A 288 -0.30 5.49 16.78
N ASN A 289 0.93 4.97 16.67
CA ASN A 289 2.11 5.55 17.29
C ASN A 289 3.31 5.39 16.35
N ARG A 290 4.09 6.45 16.28
CA ARG A 290 5.33 6.51 15.50
C ARG A 290 6.33 7.39 16.24
N ALA A 291 7.38 6.76 16.79
CA ALA A 291 8.34 7.42 17.68
C ALA A 291 9.17 8.49 16.98
N ASP A 292 9.55 8.24 15.74
CA ASP A 292 10.35 9.11 14.87
C ASP A 292 10.01 8.84 13.39
N ALA A 293 10.59 9.63 12.48
CA ALA A 293 10.30 9.50 11.05
C ALA A 293 10.83 8.18 10.44
N GLN A 294 11.87 7.56 10.99
CA GLN A 294 12.46 6.32 10.49
C GLN A 294 11.75 5.07 11.03
N THR A 295 11.07 5.20 12.15
CA THR A 295 10.31 4.11 12.75
C THR A 295 8.99 3.91 12.01
N GLY A 296 8.62 2.66 11.73
CA GLY A 296 7.32 2.33 11.14
C GLY A 296 6.16 2.68 12.08
N THR A 297 5.05 3.10 11.51
CA THR A 297 3.84 3.38 12.30
C THR A 297 3.26 2.09 12.87
N THR A 298 3.12 2.01 14.18
CA THR A 298 2.43 0.91 14.86
C THR A 298 0.94 1.21 14.98
N TRP A 299 0.12 0.18 14.83
CA TRP A 299 -1.34 0.24 14.87
C TRP A 299 -1.86 -0.73 15.92
N THR A 300 -2.62 -0.21 16.90
CA THR A 300 -3.10 -1.01 18.03
C THR A 300 -4.57 -0.80 18.29
N LEU A 301 -5.21 -1.81 18.86
CA LEU A 301 -6.55 -1.72 19.44
C LEU A 301 -6.46 -1.03 20.81
N LYS A 302 -7.63 -0.77 21.40
CA LYS A 302 -7.73 -0.12 22.74
C LYS A 302 -7.01 -0.90 23.85
N ASP A 303 -6.95 -2.22 23.73
CA ASP A 303 -6.27 -3.10 24.70
C ASP A 303 -4.75 -3.22 24.47
N GLY A 304 -4.21 -2.50 23.47
CA GLY A 304 -2.80 -2.52 23.11
C GLY A 304 -2.39 -3.66 22.16
N THR A 305 -3.30 -4.56 21.80
CA THR A 305 -3.02 -5.60 20.80
C THR A 305 -2.89 -5.00 19.41
N LYS A 306 -2.12 -5.66 18.52
CA LYS A 306 -1.91 -5.18 17.16
C LYS A 306 -3.19 -5.23 16.34
N ALA A 307 -3.47 -4.18 15.60
CA ALA A 307 -4.57 -4.12 14.63
C ALA A 307 -4.13 -4.77 13.32
N ASN A 308 -4.52 -6.04 13.09
CA ASN A 308 -4.17 -6.77 11.88
C ASN A 308 -4.88 -6.19 10.66
N PHE A 309 -4.14 -6.04 9.57
CA PHE A 309 -4.66 -5.65 8.26
C PHE A 309 -5.15 -6.85 7.45
N SER A 310 -6.09 -6.65 6.54
CA SER A 310 -6.37 -7.60 5.46
C SER A 310 -5.22 -7.59 4.47
N PRO A 311 -4.72 -8.77 4.02
CA PRO A 311 -3.73 -8.81 2.96
C PRO A 311 -4.22 -8.14 1.67
N GLY A 312 -3.35 -7.37 1.04
CA GLY A 312 -3.62 -6.63 -0.18
C GLY A 312 -3.11 -5.20 -0.14
N GLN A 313 -3.54 -4.40 -1.10
CA GLN A 313 -3.27 -2.97 -1.14
C GLN A 313 -3.79 -2.26 0.11
N ILE A 314 -3.05 -1.26 0.59
CA ILE A 314 -3.44 -0.44 1.75
C ILE A 314 -3.60 1.01 1.31
N TRP A 315 -4.71 1.63 1.67
CA TRP A 315 -4.89 3.08 1.54
C TRP A 315 -4.91 3.72 2.92
N ILE A 316 -4.19 4.84 3.06
CA ILE A 316 -4.07 5.61 4.30
C ILE A 316 -4.42 7.06 4.03
N ALA A 317 -5.57 7.52 4.51
CA ALA A 317 -6.01 8.90 4.41
C ALA A 317 -5.50 9.69 5.63
N LEU A 318 -4.63 10.67 5.40
CA LEU A 318 -4.11 11.57 6.43
C LEU A 318 -5.02 12.80 6.52
N THR A 319 -5.85 12.89 7.55
CA THR A 319 -6.81 13.98 7.71
C THR A 319 -6.96 14.43 9.17
N ASP A 320 -7.31 15.67 9.37
CA ASP A 320 -7.71 16.24 10.69
C ASP A 320 -9.23 16.21 10.89
N ASN A 321 -10.00 15.85 9.86
CA ASN A 321 -11.46 15.78 9.91
C ASN A 321 -11.95 14.42 10.39
N GLU A 322 -13.10 14.40 11.08
CA GLU A 322 -13.79 13.15 11.41
C GLU A 322 -14.48 12.55 10.17
N PRO A 323 -14.36 11.23 9.94
CA PRO A 323 -15.13 10.57 8.89
C PRO A 323 -16.59 10.45 9.26
N VAL A 324 -17.46 10.38 8.25
CA VAL A 324 -18.90 10.16 8.43
C VAL A 324 -19.22 8.76 7.93
N PHE A 325 -19.73 7.91 8.83
CA PHE A 325 -20.08 6.52 8.53
C PHE A 325 -21.57 6.36 8.22
N THR A 326 -21.89 5.50 7.25
CA THR A 326 -23.24 5.01 6.99
C THR A 326 -23.34 3.57 7.49
N TYR A 327 -24.37 3.31 8.30
CA TYR A 327 -24.61 2.01 8.89
C TYR A 327 -25.66 1.22 8.10
N PRO A 328 -25.65 -0.13 8.13
CA PRO A 328 -26.74 -0.92 7.60
C PRO A 328 -28.08 -0.56 8.24
N GLU A 329 -29.16 -0.61 7.46
CA GLU A 329 -30.50 -0.44 8.02
C GLU A 329 -30.79 -1.56 9.02
N THR A 330 -31.31 -1.19 10.20
CA THR A 330 -31.81 -2.19 11.16
C THR A 330 -33.07 -2.81 10.57
N PRO A 331 -33.16 -4.16 10.41
CA PRO A 331 -34.38 -4.77 9.93
C PRO A 331 -35.58 -4.36 10.76
N ALA A 332 -36.64 -3.90 10.13
CA ALA A 332 -37.88 -3.59 10.85
C ALA A 332 -38.36 -4.85 11.64
N PRO A 333 -38.80 -4.70 12.89
CA PRO A 333 -39.30 -5.84 13.66
C PRO A 333 -40.42 -6.53 12.88
N THR A 334 -40.22 -7.81 12.58
CA THR A 334 -41.24 -8.65 11.98
C THR A 334 -42.46 -8.68 12.91
N LYS A 335 -43.60 -8.11 12.45
CA LYS A 335 -44.85 -8.19 13.20
C LYS A 335 -45.16 -9.69 13.33
N SER A 336 -45.14 -10.23 14.55
CA SER A 336 -45.65 -11.58 14.81
C SER A 336 -47.09 -11.65 14.31
N PRO A 337 -47.49 -12.72 13.62
CA PRO A 337 -48.87 -12.90 13.24
C PRO A 337 -49.71 -12.93 14.53
N LYS A 338 -50.71 -12.08 14.61
CA LYS A 338 -51.73 -12.18 15.66
C LYS A 338 -52.52 -13.45 15.40
N ASN A 339 -52.37 -14.42 16.30
CA ASN A 339 -53.29 -15.56 16.38
C ASN A 339 -54.70 -15.09 16.76
#